data_6ab7f966caf5660e74788d578229ed50
#
_entry.id   6ab7f966caf5660e74788d578229ed50
#
_cell.length_a   1.000
_cell.length_b   1.000
_cell.length_c   1.000
_cell.angle_alpha   90.00
_cell.angle_beta   90.00
_cell.angle_gamma   90.00
#
_symmetry.space_group_name_H-M   'P 1'
#
loop_
_entity.id
_entity.type
_entity.pdbx_description
1 polymer ?
#
loop_
_entity_poly.entity_id
_entity_poly.type
_entity_poly.pdbx_seq_one_letter_code
_entity_poly.pdbx_strand_id
1 'polypeptide(L)'
;MPKNPRSYEKTRHIALSGLLFALAMALSFIEGSLVIPGLLPGMKLGLANIVVMYALFFMGVKQALVLDVLKALFVFLVSGFTAGFLSLCGGLLSLLVMAVLYYVVPVRPTWFILSVCGALAHNVGQLLGAGVIISLSLSLYY
;
A
#
# COMPACT_ATOMS: atom_id res chain seq x y z
N MET A 1 -26.26 16.94 -26.20
CA MET A 1 -24.91 17.51 -26.33
C MET A 1 -23.92 16.36 -26.22
N PRO A 2 -23.05 16.08 -27.19
CA PRO A 2 -22.04 15.05 -27.06
C PRO A 2 -21.03 15.47 -26.01
N LYS A 3 -20.98 14.78 -24.87
CA LYS A 3 -19.96 14.98 -23.86
C LYS A 3 -18.60 14.65 -24.48
N ASN A 4 -17.65 15.57 -24.39
CA ASN A 4 -16.29 15.38 -24.89
C ASN A 4 -15.71 14.08 -24.31
N PRO A 5 -15.34 13.08 -25.14
CA PRO A 5 -14.90 11.76 -24.67
C PRO A 5 -13.70 11.85 -23.72
N ARG A 6 -12.81 12.82 -23.92
CA ARG A 6 -11.66 13.06 -23.02
C ARG A 6 -12.08 13.54 -21.62
N SER A 7 -13.18 14.26 -21.51
CA SER A 7 -13.72 14.71 -20.21
C SER A 7 -14.33 13.53 -19.45
N TYR A 8 -15.03 12.63 -20.15
CA TYR A 8 -15.63 11.44 -19.55
C TYR A 8 -14.57 10.48 -19.01
N GLU A 9 -13.51 10.22 -19.76
CA GLU A 9 -12.41 9.36 -19.32
C GLU A 9 -11.70 9.92 -18.09
N LYS A 10 -11.41 11.22 -18.05
CA LYS A 10 -10.82 11.89 -16.88
C LYS A 10 -11.70 11.75 -15.64
N THR A 11 -13.00 12.01 -15.79
CA THR A 11 -13.96 11.89 -14.68
C THR A 11 -14.05 10.44 -14.17
N ARG A 12 -14.06 9.48 -15.08
CA ARG A 12 -14.06 8.04 -14.73
C ARG A 12 -12.78 7.65 -13.96
N HIS A 13 -11.62 8.11 -14.41
CA HIS A 13 -10.35 7.85 -13.71
C HIS A 13 -10.34 8.46 -12.30
N ILE A 14 -10.80 9.69 -12.13
CA ILE A 14 -10.88 10.33 -10.82
C ILE A 14 -11.88 9.59 -9.91
N ALA A 15 -13.05 9.25 -10.43
CA ALA A 15 -14.06 8.52 -9.67
C ALA A 15 -13.55 7.14 -9.22
N LEU A 16 -12.86 6.41 -10.12
CA LEU A 16 -12.28 5.11 -9.79
C LEU A 16 -11.16 5.24 -8.76
N SER A 17 -10.29 6.24 -8.88
CA SER A 17 -9.24 6.51 -7.88
C SER A 17 -9.82 6.81 -6.50
N GLY A 18 -10.89 7.61 -6.45
CA GLY A 18 -11.58 7.92 -5.20
C GLY A 18 -12.23 6.69 -4.56
N LEU A 19 -12.87 5.85 -5.37
CA LEU A 19 -13.46 4.59 -4.90
C LEU A 19 -12.39 3.62 -4.36
N LEU A 20 -11.29 3.46 -5.09
CA LEU A 20 -10.18 2.61 -4.65
C LEU A 20 -9.54 3.15 -3.37
N PHE A 21 -9.40 4.47 -3.25
CA PHE A 21 -8.90 5.08 -2.02
C PHE A 21 -9.84 4.82 -0.84
N ALA A 22 -11.13 5.03 -1.00
CA ALA A 22 -12.12 4.72 0.04
C ALA A 22 -12.07 3.24 0.47
N LEU A 23 -11.95 2.33 -0.49
CA LEU A 23 -11.80 0.89 -0.22
C LEU A 23 -10.50 0.58 0.51
N ALA A 24 -9.38 1.18 0.12
CA ALA A 24 -8.10 1.00 0.80
C ALA A 24 -8.14 1.50 2.25
N MET A 25 -8.80 2.64 2.51
CA MET A 25 -9.01 3.15 3.86
C MET A 25 -9.87 2.22 4.71
N ALA A 26 -10.99 1.74 4.16
CA ALA A 26 -11.88 0.81 4.85
C ALA A 26 -11.14 -0.50 5.23
N LEU A 27 -10.40 -1.08 4.28
CA LEU A 27 -9.60 -2.28 4.54
C LEU A 27 -8.49 -2.02 5.57
N SER A 28 -7.81 -0.87 5.51
CA SER A 28 -6.79 -0.49 6.49
C SER A 28 -7.38 -0.31 7.89
N PHE A 29 -8.59 0.23 7.99
CA PHE A 29 -9.30 0.40 9.26
C PHE A 29 -9.72 -0.95 9.84
N ILE A 30 -10.33 -1.81 9.03
CA ILE A 30 -10.71 -3.18 9.44
C ILE A 30 -9.49 -3.95 9.92
N GLU A 31 -8.39 -3.91 9.16
CA GLU A 31 -7.14 -4.57 9.50
C GLU A 31 -6.54 -4.04 10.81
N GLY A 32 -6.62 -2.72 11.04
CA GLY A 32 -6.18 -2.10 12.28
C GLY A 32 -7.01 -2.49 13.50
N SER A 33 -8.26 -2.93 13.29
CA SER A 33 -9.16 -3.42 14.35
C SER A 33 -8.95 -4.90 14.67
N LEU A 34 -8.24 -5.64 13.81
CA LEU A 34 -7.94 -7.06 14.03
C LEU A 34 -6.71 -7.20 14.94
N VAL A 35 -6.93 -7.70 16.14
CA VAL A 35 -5.83 -8.07 17.05
C VAL A 35 -5.35 -9.45 16.68
N ILE A 36 -4.20 -9.53 16.00
CA ILE A 36 -3.59 -10.82 15.59
C ILE A 36 -2.50 -11.15 16.59
N PRO A 37 -2.63 -12.26 17.36
CA PRO A 37 -1.59 -12.70 18.26
C PRO A 37 -0.28 -12.97 17.50
N GLY A 38 0.84 -12.44 18.01
CA GLY A 38 2.15 -12.62 17.41
C GLY A 38 2.62 -11.55 16.43
N LEU A 39 1.77 -10.58 16.04
CA LEU A 39 2.20 -9.40 15.30
C LEU A 39 2.69 -8.30 16.26
N LEU A 40 3.76 -7.61 15.85
CA LEU A 40 4.22 -6.41 16.56
C LEU A 40 3.15 -5.29 16.50
N PRO A 41 3.02 -4.46 17.55
CA PRO A 41 2.10 -3.33 17.54
C PRO A 41 2.34 -2.41 16.32
N GLY A 42 1.29 -2.16 15.55
CA GLY A 42 1.37 -1.35 14.33
C GLY A 42 1.65 -2.12 13.05
N MET A 43 2.04 -3.40 13.10
CA MET A 43 2.14 -4.25 11.91
C MET A 43 0.75 -4.69 11.43
N LYS A 44 0.60 -4.80 10.11
CA LYS A 44 -0.65 -5.14 9.42
C LYS A 44 -0.42 -6.25 8.40
N LEU A 45 -1.45 -7.04 8.13
CA LEU A 45 -1.41 -8.11 7.11
C LEU A 45 -1.23 -7.59 5.69
N GLY A 46 -1.64 -6.35 5.43
CA GLY A 46 -1.55 -5.74 4.11
C GLY A 46 -2.77 -5.96 3.23
N LEU A 47 -3.96 -6.17 3.80
CA LEU A 47 -5.20 -6.31 3.02
C LEU A 47 -5.44 -5.14 2.08
N ALA A 48 -5.14 -3.92 2.51
CA ALA A 48 -5.24 -2.73 1.68
C ALA A 48 -4.27 -2.75 0.47
N ASN A 49 -3.22 -3.57 0.49
CA ASN A 49 -2.30 -3.71 -0.66
C ASN A 49 -2.95 -4.41 -1.86
N ILE A 50 -4.03 -5.16 -1.66
CA ILE A 50 -4.83 -5.72 -2.77
C ILE A 50 -5.34 -4.58 -3.64
N VAL A 51 -5.78 -3.48 -3.04
CA VAL A 51 -6.27 -2.31 -3.76
C VAL A 51 -5.12 -1.59 -4.50
N VAL A 52 -3.96 -1.48 -3.86
CA VAL A 52 -2.75 -0.90 -4.49
C VAL A 52 -2.30 -1.75 -5.66
N MET A 53 -2.33 -3.08 -5.53
CA MET A 53 -2.04 -4.02 -6.62
C MET A 53 -3.03 -3.84 -7.79
N TYR A 54 -4.33 -3.72 -7.51
CA TYR A 54 -5.32 -3.44 -8.54
C TYR A 54 -5.03 -2.11 -9.26
N ALA A 55 -4.72 -1.05 -8.51
CA ALA A 55 -4.37 0.24 -9.09
C ALA A 55 -3.10 0.14 -9.97
N LEU A 56 -2.10 -0.62 -9.54
CA LEU A 56 -0.87 -0.85 -10.31
C LEU A 56 -1.17 -1.43 -11.71
N PHE A 57 -2.05 -2.43 -11.78
CA PHE A 57 -2.32 -3.15 -13.03
C PHE A 57 -3.26 -2.40 -13.97
N PHE A 58 -4.28 -1.75 -13.43
CA PHE A 58 -5.33 -1.11 -14.24
C PHE A 58 -5.12 0.39 -14.45
N MET A 59 -4.39 1.05 -13.56
CA MET A 59 -4.19 2.50 -13.60
C MET A 59 -2.71 2.90 -13.73
N GLY A 60 -1.79 1.97 -13.50
CA GLY A 60 -0.34 2.16 -13.61
C GLY A 60 0.35 2.60 -12.33
N VAL A 61 1.70 2.59 -12.38
CA VAL A 61 2.58 2.81 -11.21
C VAL A 61 2.34 4.14 -10.51
N LYS A 62 2.11 5.22 -11.27
CA LYS A 62 1.90 6.56 -10.68
C LYS A 62 0.66 6.61 -9.79
N GLN A 63 -0.44 6.03 -10.26
CA GLN A 63 -1.70 6.00 -9.50
C GLN A 63 -1.59 5.09 -8.28
N ALA A 64 -0.95 3.92 -8.43
CA ALA A 64 -0.69 3.01 -7.33
C ALA A 64 0.18 3.66 -6.24
N LEU A 65 1.21 4.42 -6.63
CA LEU A 65 2.07 5.15 -5.70
C LEU A 65 1.29 6.23 -4.93
N VAL A 66 0.51 7.04 -5.64
CA VAL A 66 -0.33 8.08 -5.00
C VAL A 66 -1.30 7.43 -4.00
N LEU A 67 -1.92 6.33 -4.39
CA LEU A 67 -2.87 5.62 -3.54
C LEU A 67 -2.20 5.02 -2.30
N ASP A 68 -0.98 4.48 -2.43
CA ASP A 68 -0.22 3.93 -1.31
C ASP A 68 0.21 5.02 -0.33
N VAL A 69 0.69 6.17 -0.83
CA VAL A 69 1.05 7.33 0.02
C VAL A 69 -0.18 7.87 0.74
N LEU A 70 -1.32 8.04 0.06
CA LEU A 70 -2.56 8.51 0.67
C LEU A 70 -3.06 7.51 1.75
N LYS A 71 -2.97 6.21 1.49
CA LYS A 71 -3.28 5.16 2.47
C LYS A 71 -2.39 5.28 3.70
N ALA A 72 -1.08 5.45 3.53
CA ALA A 72 -0.14 5.60 4.63
C ALA A 72 -0.42 6.86 5.46
N LEU A 73 -0.76 7.97 4.80
CA LEU A 73 -1.18 9.21 5.46
C LEU A 73 -2.46 9.02 6.30
N PHE A 74 -3.44 8.31 5.76
CA PHE A 74 -4.65 7.96 6.51
C PHE A 74 -4.32 7.12 7.75
N VAL A 75 -3.46 6.09 7.61
CA VAL A 75 -3.02 5.27 8.75
C VAL A 75 -2.28 6.11 9.78
N PHE A 76 -1.47 7.06 9.35
CA PHE A 76 -0.79 8.03 10.22
C PHE A 76 -1.78 8.84 11.07
N LEU A 77 -2.84 9.34 10.46
CA LEU A 77 -3.87 10.14 11.15
C LEU A 77 -4.70 9.31 12.14
N VAL A 78 -5.02 8.07 11.77
CA VAL A 78 -5.92 7.20 12.57
C VAL A 78 -5.18 6.41 13.64
N SER A 79 -3.99 5.89 13.30
CA SER A 79 -3.25 4.93 14.14
C SER A 79 -1.90 5.48 14.65
N GLY A 80 -1.57 6.72 14.33
CA GLY A 80 -0.37 7.40 14.79
C GLY A 80 0.87 7.19 13.92
N PHE A 81 1.97 7.86 14.32
CA PHE A 81 3.20 7.94 13.53
C PHE A 81 3.80 6.58 13.19
N THR A 82 3.99 5.73 14.19
CA THR A 82 4.61 4.41 14.00
C THR A 82 3.88 3.56 12.97
N ALA A 83 2.56 3.46 13.10
CA ALA A 83 1.73 2.67 12.19
C ALA A 83 1.72 3.25 10.77
N GLY A 84 1.68 4.58 10.63
CA GLY A 84 1.74 5.26 9.34
C GLY A 84 3.09 5.07 8.65
N PHE A 85 4.19 5.20 9.40
CA PHE A 85 5.54 4.98 8.88
C PHE A 85 5.75 3.52 8.43
N LEU A 86 5.33 2.55 9.24
CA LEU A 86 5.38 1.13 8.88
C LEU A 86 4.52 0.83 7.65
N SER A 87 3.33 1.43 7.56
CA SER A 87 2.45 1.29 6.40
C SER A 87 3.10 1.82 5.13
N LEU A 88 3.81 2.96 5.21
CA LEU A 88 4.52 3.54 4.08
C LEU A 88 5.70 2.67 3.64
N CYS A 89 6.56 2.24 4.57
CA CYS A 89 7.71 1.38 4.26
C CYS A 89 7.25 0.05 3.63
N GLY A 90 6.23 -0.58 4.22
CA GLY A 90 5.67 -1.82 3.70
C GLY A 90 5.03 -1.64 2.32
N GLY A 91 4.23 -0.59 2.15
CA GLY A 91 3.54 -0.30 0.90
C GLY A 91 4.51 0.00 -0.24
N LEU A 92 5.49 0.88 -0.02
CA LEU A 92 6.48 1.23 -1.02
C LEU A 92 7.31 0.01 -1.47
N LEU A 93 7.77 -0.82 -0.52
CA LEU A 93 8.53 -2.02 -0.87
C LEU A 93 7.67 -3.03 -1.62
N SER A 94 6.43 -3.24 -1.19
CA SER A 94 5.46 -4.08 -1.89
C SER A 94 5.20 -3.61 -3.31
N LEU A 95 4.93 -2.32 -3.48
CA LEU A 95 4.69 -1.71 -4.79
C LEU A 95 5.90 -1.84 -5.71
N LEU A 96 7.11 -1.61 -5.18
CA LEU A 96 8.36 -1.76 -5.94
C LEU A 96 8.55 -3.19 -6.43
N VAL A 97 8.40 -4.18 -5.54
CA VAL A 97 8.54 -5.59 -5.90
C VAL A 97 7.49 -6.01 -6.94
N MET A 98 6.24 -5.64 -6.75
CA MET A 98 5.18 -5.94 -7.71
C MET A 98 5.42 -5.25 -9.06
N ALA A 99 5.88 -4.00 -9.08
CA ALA A 99 6.18 -3.28 -10.31
C ALA A 99 7.36 -3.91 -11.06
N VAL A 100 8.43 -4.29 -10.36
CA VAL A 100 9.57 -4.99 -10.96
C VAL A 100 9.13 -6.33 -11.54
N LEU A 101 8.38 -7.13 -10.80
CA LEU A 101 7.89 -8.43 -11.27
C LEU A 101 6.98 -8.27 -12.50
N TYR A 102 6.18 -7.24 -12.55
CA TYR A 102 5.21 -7.04 -13.62
C TYR A 102 5.82 -6.44 -14.90
N TYR A 103 6.74 -5.48 -14.77
CA TYR A 103 7.27 -4.72 -15.90
C TYR A 103 8.66 -5.19 -16.39
N VAL A 104 9.47 -5.77 -15.49
CA VAL A 104 10.88 -6.10 -15.80
C VAL A 104 11.06 -7.59 -16.06
N VAL A 105 10.31 -8.45 -15.39
CA VAL A 105 10.44 -9.91 -15.56
C VAL A 105 9.80 -10.34 -16.88
N PRO A 106 10.55 -11.03 -17.77
CA PRO A 106 10.05 -11.41 -19.12
C PRO A 106 8.91 -12.43 -19.08
N VAL A 107 8.85 -13.24 -18.03
CA VAL A 107 7.75 -14.18 -17.82
C VAL A 107 6.70 -13.50 -16.94
N ARG A 108 5.49 -13.31 -17.48
CA ARG A 108 4.40 -12.67 -16.73
C ARG A 108 3.97 -13.55 -15.56
N PRO A 109 4.23 -13.13 -14.32
CA PRO A 109 3.80 -13.88 -13.16
C PRO A 109 2.27 -13.88 -13.04
N THR A 110 1.72 -14.95 -12.49
CA THR A 110 0.29 -15.03 -12.21
C THR A 110 -0.10 -14.00 -11.13
N TRP A 111 -1.35 -13.60 -11.13
CA TRP A 111 -1.91 -12.70 -10.10
C TRP A 111 -1.65 -13.20 -8.68
N PHE A 112 -1.68 -14.52 -8.50
CA PHE A 112 -1.40 -15.17 -7.23
C PHE A 112 0.06 -14.96 -6.80
N ILE A 113 1.03 -15.19 -7.68
CA ILE A 113 2.46 -14.98 -7.40
C ILE A 113 2.72 -13.52 -7.04
N LEU A 114 2.15 -12.58 -7.81
CA LEU A 114 2.28 -11.15 -7.53
C LEU A 114 1.70 -10.77 -6.16
N SER A 115 0.53 -11.31 -5.81
CA SER A 115 -0.10 -11.06 -4.52
C SER A 115 0.75 -11.59 -3.36
N VAL A 116 1.27 -12.82 -3.47
CA VAL A 116 2.13 -13.42 -2.44
C VAL A 116 3.45 -12.66 -2.30
N CYS A 117 4.12 -12.35 -3.41
CA CYS A 117 5.37 -11.57 -3.38
C CYS A 117 5.14 -10.16 -2.82
N GLY A 118 4.03 -9.52 -3.20
CA GLY A 118 3.64 -8.23 -2.66
C GLY A 118 3.38 -8.25 -1.15
N ALA A 119 2.69 -9.27 -0.65
CA ALA A 119 2.43 -9.44 0.78
C ALA A 119 3.73 -9.69 1.58
N LEU A 120 4.61 -10.57 1.07
CA LEU A 120 5.91 -10.82 1.68
C LEU A 120 6.78 -9.56 1.71
N ALA A 121 6.86 -8.84 0.59
CA ALA A 121 7.59 -7.58 0.49
C ALA A 121 7.02 -6.52 1.45
N HIS A 122 5.69 -6.46 1.60
CA HIS A 122 5.05 -5.57 2.56
C HIS A 122 5.51 -5.86 4.00
N ASN A 123 5.46 -7.12 4.42
CA ASN A 123 5.90 -7.51 5.76
C ASN A 123 7.40 -7.25 5.98
N VAL A 124 8.24 -7.52 4.99
CA VAL A 124 9.67 -7.19 5.05
C VAL A 124 9.88 -5.67 5.18
N GLY A 125 9.14 -4.87 4.41
CA GLY A 125 9.19 -3.41 4.50
C GLY A 125 8.78 -2.88 5.87
N GLN A 126 7.76 -3.47 6.49
CA GLN A 126 7.36 -3.13 7.86
C GLN A 126 8.45 -3.50 8.88
N LEU A 127 9.08 -4.68 8.76
CA LEU A 127 10.17 -5.10 9.64
C LEU A 127 11.38 -4.18 9.53
N LEU A 128 11.76 -3.78 8.32
CA LEU A 128 12.83 -2.82 8.08
C LEU A 128 12.49 -1.45 8.71
N GLY A 129 11.26 -0.98 8.50
CA GLY A 129 10.78 0.26 9.12
C GLY A 129 10.78 0.21 10.65
N ALA A 130 10.35 -0.91 11.24
CA ALA A 130 10.41 -1.13 12.68
C ALA A 130 11.85 -1.11 13.20
N GLY A 131 12.78 -1.75 12.49
CA GLY A 131 14.21 -1.73 12.80
C GLY A 131 14.79 -0.31 12.83
N VAL A 132 14.41 0.53 11.88
CA VAL A 132 14.81 1.95 11.84
C VAL A 132 14.27 2.71 13.06
N ILE A 133 13.00 2.55 13.40
CA ILE A 133 12.40 3.23 14.57
C ILE A 133 13.10 2.80 15.86
N ILE A 134 13.36 1.51 16.04
CA ILE A 134 14.03 0.97 17.23
C ILE A 134 15.46 1.50 17.33
N SER A 135 16.21 1.49 16.23
CA SER A 135 17.59 2.00 16.22
C SER A 135 17.67 3.48 16.54
N LEU A 136 16.72 4.28 16.03
CA LEU A 136 16.63 5.71 16.30
C LEU A 136 16.29 5.98 17.77
N SER A 137 15.37 5.23 18.36
CA SER A 137 15.00 5.38 19.77
C SER A 137 16.15 5.02 20.70
N LEU A 138 16.91 3.97 20.39
CA LEU A 138 18.11 3.61 21.13
C LEU A 138 19.20 4.68 21.03
N SER A 139 19.42 5.25 19.83
CA SER A 139 20.42 6.31 19.61
C SER A 139 20.10 7.62 20.36
N LEU A 140 18.83 7.88 20.67
CA LEU A 140 18.42 9.03 21.47
C LEU A 140 18.57 8.81 22.98
N TYR A 141 18.72 7.56 23.40
CA TYR A 141 18.86 7.19 24.83
C TYR A 141 20.33 7.15 25.30
N TYR A 142 21.29 7.08 24.36
CA TYR A 142 22.75 7.07 24.60
C TYR A 142 23.40 8.35 24.08
#